data_3e7ca2e17da511f822d3dc963125f25b
#
_entry.id   3e7ca2e17da511f822d3dc963125f25b
#
_cell.length_a   1.000
_cell.length_b   1.000
_cell.length_c   1.000
_cell.angle_alpha   90.00
_cell.angle_beta   90.00
_cell.angle_gamma   90.00
#
_symmetry.space_group_name_H-M   'P 1'
#
loop_
_entity.id
_entity.type
_entity.pdbx_description
1 polymer ?
#
loop_
_entity_poly.entity_id
_entity_poly.type
_entity_poly.pdbx_seq_one_letter_code
_entity_poly.pdbx_strand_id
1 'polypeptide(L)'
;MHGGRVFRQAKIIYTKQEEFSVNSVVLILLAIAIFVVAYLTYGRYLAKTWGIDPKRKTPAYELEDGVDYCPAKTPVLMGHHFSSIAGAGPINGPIQAAFFGWLPCFLWIVIGGIFFGAVQDFGSIFVSIRHEGKSLGEVIEENIGRKSRVLFTVFAWLVLLLVIAAFADIVANSFTGSDANGSVATASLLFIPLAIAFGFFVYRKNAPMVVASVIGVILLAACVAIGLAFPIVLSKNFWLAFVFIYIMIASVTPVWILLQPRDYLSSFLLYFMMIAAVVGIFAAHPAIEIPAFIGFHVGNNYLFPTLFITIACGAISGFHSLIGSGTTSKQLDNEKDALLVGYGSMLIECVLAVISLIAVATLTTDGQFAAAGFASPTVVFAQAVSGFFATIGMPETAVSATYTIISLAVSCFCLTSLDTGTRLGRFMFQELFAGTETGKKMKLDNMYVATVVTAICGFALCLAGYAKVWPLFGACNQLVAVPAFLAVGTYLKKHNKNNKMLYIPIIFMSAATLVSLFFSFKNNMTALLGGGLDGAAVFTNVLQNVIIVPIVILAIILLIDGGKVLWGKDGK
;
A
#
# COMPACT_ATOMS: atom_id res chain seq x y z
N MET A 1 35.95 29.74 8.64
CA MET A 1 35.18 30.84 8.04
C MET A 1 34.81 30.57 6.56
N HIS A 2 34.45 29.34 6.17
CA HIS A 2 34.08 29.00 4.77
C HIS A 2 32.63 28.55 4.60
N GLY A 3 31.87 28.37 5.69
CA GLY A 3 30.46 27.94 5.61
C GLY A 3 29.42 29.04 5.31
N GLY A 4 29.77 30.32 5.49
CA GLY A 4 28.83 31.43 5.37
C GLY A 4 28.57 31.95 3.94
N ARG A 5 29.38 31.57 2.94
CA ARG A 5 29.20 32.05 1.57
C ARG A 5 28.28 31.17 0.73
N VAL A 6 28.23 29.87 1.02
CA VAL A 6 27.39 28.91 0.26
C VAL A 6 25.90 29.13 0.62
N PHE A 7 25.60 29.44 1.89
CA PHE A 7 24.23 29.75 2.33
C PHE A 7 23.71 31.10 1.81
N ARG A 8 24.58 32.08 1.56
CA ARG A 8 24.18 33.38 0.98
C ARG A 8 23.89 33.31 -0.53
N GLN A 9 24.58 32.44 -1.26
CA GLN A 9 24.31 32.26 -2.70
C GLN A 9 23.03 31.44 -2.94
N ALA A 10 22.73 30.45 -2.12
CA ALA A 10 21.46 29.73 -2.18
C ALA A 10 20.26 30.68 -1.92
N LYS A 11 20.38 31.61 -0.96
CA LYS A 11 19.31 32.56 -0.64
C LYS A 11 19.08 33.65 -1.72
N ILE A 12 20.07 33.91 -2.60
CA ILE A 12 19.98 34.94 -3.67
C ILE A 12 19.32 34.37 -4.93
N ILE A 13 19.35 33.04 -5.14
CA ILE A 13 18.73 32.41 -6.32
C ILE A 13 17.21 32.24 -6.10
N TYR A 14 16.74 32.20 -4.85
CA TYR A 14 15.32 32.04 -4.52
C TYR A 14 14.47 33.33 -4.56
N THR A 15 15.04 34.49 -4.82
CA THR A 15 14.35 35.79 -4.69
C THR A 15 13.76 36.35 -6.00
N LYS A 16 13.58 35.56 -7.05
CA LYS A 16 12.95 36.03 -8.31
C LYS A 16 12.20 34.93 -9.09
N GLN A 17 11.36 34.16 -8.44
CA GLN A 17 10.20 33.57 -9.11
C GLN A 17 8.97 34.16 -8.44
N GLU A 18 8.11 34.84 -9.20
CA GLU A 18 6.77 35.18 -8.77
C GLU A 18 6.09 33.85 -8.38
N GLU A 19 5.96 33.64 -7.07
CA GLU A 19 5.32 32.44 -6.53
C GLU A 19 3.86 32.49 -6.94
N PHE A 20 3.50 31.69 -7.95
CA PHE A 20 2.14 31.21 -8.06
C PHE A 20 1.87 30.36 -6.82
N SER A 21 1.43 30.98 -5.73
CA SER A 21 0.97 30.26 -4.54
C SER A 21 -0.31 29.52 -4.93
N VAL A 22 -0.18 28.25 -5.29
CA VAL A 22 -1.33 27.41 -5.59
C VAL A 22 -2.05 27.15 -4.27
N ASN A 23 -3.34 27.51 -4.23
CA ASN A 23 -4.17 27.23 -3.08
C ASN A 23 -4.39 25.70 -2.97
N SER A 24 -4.17 25.14 -1.79
CA SER A 24 -4.37 23.72 -1.50
C SER A 24 -5.79 23.22 -1.84
N VAL A 25 -6.80 24.08 -1.70
CA VAL A 25 -8.19 23.77 -2.07
C VAL A 25 -8.32 23.55 -3.58
N VAL A 26 -7.64 24.35 -4.40
CA VAL A 26 -7.65 24.18 -5.86
C VAL A 26 -6.99 22.85 -6.23
N LEU A 27 -5.89 22.50 -5.58
CA LEU A 27 -5.15 21.27 -5.85
C LEU A 27 -5.99 20.01 -5.55
N ILE A 28 -6.65 19.96 -4.40
CA ILE A 28 -7.48 18.82 -4.02
C ILE A 28 -8.76 18.73 -4.87
N LEU A 29 -9.41 19.85 -5.18
CA LEU A 29 -10.58 19.87 -6.06
C LEU A 29 -10.24 19.40 -7.49
N LEU A 30 -9.12 19.86 -8.03
CA LEU A 30 -8.63 19.46 -9.34
C LEU A 30 -8.37 17.95 -9.37
N ALA A 31 -7.70 17.41 -8.35
CA ALA A 31 -7.43 15.98 -8.24
C ALA A 31 -8.74 15.16 -8.22
N ILE A 32 -9.67 15.51 -7.33
CA ILE A 32 -10.97 14.81 -7.21
C ILE A 32 -11.74 14.88 -8.54
N ALA A 33 -11.81 16.04 -9.18
CA ALA A 33 -12.48 16.20 -10.45
C ALA A 33 -11.87 15.31 -11.54
N ILE A 34 -10.53 15.29 -11.66
CA ILE A 34 -9.83 14.44 -12.63
C ILE A 34 -10.09 12.95 -12.35
N PHE A 35 -10.04 12.51 -11.09
CA PHE A 35 -10.27 11.11 -10.72
C PHE A 35 -11.71 10.67 -10.98
N VAL A 36 -12.71 11.53 -10.69
CA VAL A 36 -14.11 11.24 -11.01
C VAL A 36 -14.30 11.12 -12.52
N VAL A 37 -13.75 12.04 -13.31
CA VAL A 37 -13.79 11.97 -14.78
C VAL A 37 -13.11 10.70 -15.28
N ALA A 38 -11.94 10.35 -14.76
CA ALA A 38 -11.22 9.13 -15.13
C ALA A 38 -12.04 7.86 -14.83
N TYR A 39 -12.69 7.78 -13.67
CA TYR A 39 -13.56 6.66 -13.31
C TYR A 39 -14.75 6.54 -14.29
N LEU A 40 -15.44 7.66 -14.55
CA LEU A 40 -16.64 7.68 -15.38
C LEU A 40 -16.36 7.48 -16.87
N THR A 41 -15.16 7.78 -17.33
CA THR A 41 -14.76 7.66 -18.75
C THR A 41 -13.84 6.46 -18.96
N TYR A 42 -12.58 6.58 -18.55
CA TYR A 42 -11.55 5.58 -18.83
C TYR A 42 -11.79 4.26 -18.09
N GLY A 43 -12.18 4.30 -16.81
CA GLY A 43 -12.52 3.09 -16.05
C GLY A 43 -13.68 2.32 -16.68
N ARG A 44 -14.77 3.01 -17.04
CA ARG A 44 -15.91 2.38 -17.75
C ARG A 44 -15.54 1.87 -19.14
N TYR A 45 -14.65 2.58 -19.86
CA TYR A 45 -14.11 2.10 -21.14
C TYR A 45 -13.36 0.78 -20.96
N LEU A 46 -12.51 0.66 -19.92
CA LEU A 46 -11.79 -0.57 -19.61
C LEU A 46 -12.75 -1.73 -19.30
N ALA A 47 -13.73 -1.50 -18.42
CA ALA A 47 -14.73 -2.52 -18.07
C ALA A 47 -15.49 -3.05 -19.27
N LYS A 48 -15.91 -2.14 -20.17
CA LYS A 48 -16.58 -2.50 -21.42
C LYS A 48 -15.66 -3.27 -22.38
N THR A 49 -14.42 -2.79 -22.57
CA THR A 49 -13.44 -3.37 -23.50
C THR A 49 -12.99 -4.76 -23.04
N TRP A 50 -12.80 -4.94 -21.74
CA TRP A 50 -12.39 -6.23 -21.16
C TRP A 50 -13.58 -7.19 -20.98
N GLY A 51 -14.82 -6.70 -21.11
CA GLY A 51 -16.03 -7.52 -21.13
C GLY A 51 -16.44 -8.01 -19.75
N ILE A 52 -16.62 -7.08 -18.81
CA ILE A 52 -17.29 -7.34 -17.53
C ILE A 52 -18.73 -7.80 -17.81
N ASP A 53 -19.13 -8.91 -17.20
CA ASP A 53 -20.46 -9.50 -17.35
C ASP A 53 -21.17 -9.62 -15.98
N PRO A 54 -22.14 -8.75 -15.68
CA PRO A 54 -22.88 -8.79 -14.42
C PRO A 54 -23.72 -10.06 -14.20
N LYS A 55 -23.94 -10.85 -15.26
CA LYS A 55 -24.72 -12.09 -15.17
C LYS A 55 -23.87 -13.30 -14.83
N ARG A 56 -22.55 -13.18 -14.95
CA ARG A 56 -21.63 -14.26 -14.64
C ARG A 56 -21.55 -14.47 -13.13
N LYS A 57 -21.69 -15.71 -12.70
CA LYS A 57 -21.49 -16.09 -11.30
C LYS A 57 -20.01 -15.93 -10.95
N THR A 58 -19.73 -15.39 -9.77
CA THR A 58 -18.35 -15.15 -9.33
C THR A 58 -17.77 -16.38 -8.63
N PRO A 59 -16.44 -16.53 -8.59
CA PRO A 59 -15.78 -17.62 -7.87
C PRO A 59 -16.15 -17.67 -6.38
N ALA A 60 -16.49 -16.52 -5.78
CA ALA A 60 -16.92 -16.44 -4.40
C ALA A 60 -18.11 -17.36 -4.08
N TYR A 61 -19.05 -17.53 -5.05
CA TYR A 61 -20.19 -18.41 -4.94
C TYR A 61 -19.97 -19.80 -5.53
N GLU A 62 -19.13 -19.92 -6.58
CA GLU A 62 -18.89 -21.21 -7.24
C GLU A 62 -18.03 -22.14 -6.41
N LEU A 63 -17.11 -21.56 -5.63
CA LEU A 63 -16.09 -22.27 -4.86
C LEU A 63 -16.19 -21.95 -3.35
N GLU A 64 -17.35 -21.52 -2.88
CA GLU A 64 -17.56 -21.13 -1.48
C GLU A 64 -17.09 -22.24 -0.51
N ASP A 65 -16.08 -21.93 0.31
CA ASP A 65 -15.49 -22.83 1.28
C ASP A 65 -15.67 -22.38 2.74
N GLY A 66 -16.23 -21.17 2.93
CA GLY A 66 -16.42 -20.56 4.25
C GLY A 66 -15.14 -20.16 4.97
N VAL A 67 -13.99 -20.18 4.29
CA VAL A 67 -12.68 -19.80 4.86
C VAL A 67 -12.07 -18.64 4.08
N ASP A 68 -11.83 -18.82 2.79
CA ASP A 68 -11.22 -17.85 1.89
C ASP A 68 -12.20 -17.40 0.79
N TYR A 69 -12.99 -18.31 0.25
CA TYR A 69 -14.08 -18.02 -0.68
C TYR A 69 -15.37 -17.77 0.11
N CYS A 70 -15.59 -16.50 0.41
CA CYS A 70 -16.73 -16.03 1.21
C CYS A 70 -17.35 -14.81 0.54
N PRO A 71 -18.53 -14.93 -0.12
CA PRO A 71 -19.18 -13.79 -0.76
C PRO A 71 -19.40 -12.65 0.23
N ALA A 72 -18.98 -11.44 -0.13
CA ALA A 72 -19.12 -10.24 0.67
C ALA A 72 -19.90 -9.17 -0.07
N LYS A 73 -20.87 -8.53 0.60
CA LYS A 73 -21.59 -7.38 0.02
C LYS A 73 -20.63 -6.30 -0.41
N THR A 74 -20.90 -5.64 -1.54
CA THR A 74 -20.02 -4.63 -2.14
C THR A 74 -19.46 -3.59 -1.16
N PRO A 75 -20.25 -2.99 -0.22
CA PRO A 75 -19.69 -2.03 0.75
C PRO A 75 -18.66 -2.66 1.70
N VAL A 76 -18.88 -3.92 2.10
CA VAL A 76 -17.96 -4.66 2.97
C VAL A 76 -16.68 -5.00 2.23
N LEU A 77 -16.81 -5.51 1.00
CA LEU A 77 -15.67 -5.84 0.16
C LEU A 77 -14.86 -4.59 -0.20
N MET A 78 -15.53 -3.48 -0.51
CA MET A 78 -14.87 -2.21 -0.78
C MET A 78 -14.08 -1.73 0.46
N GLY A 79 -14.69 -1.80 1.65
CA GLY A 79 -14.02 -1.46 2.90
C GLY A 79 -12.80 -2.35 3.18
N HIS A 80 -12.94 -3.67 3.02
CA HIS A 80 -11.85 -4.64 3.16
C HIS A 80 -10.73 -4.38 2.14
N HIS A 81 -11.07 -4.28 0.85
CA HIS A 81 -10.07 -4.06 -0.20
C HIS A 81 -9.34 -2.72 -0.01
N PHE A 82 -10.11 -1.62 0.18
CA PHE A 82 -9.53 -0.29 0.36
C PHE A 82 -8.64 -0.19 1.61
N SER A 83 -9.08 -0.73 2.75
CA SER A 83 -8.25 -0.76 3.97
C SER A 83 -6.99 -1.61 3.80
N SER A 84 -7.05 -2.65 2.98
CA SER A 84 -5.89 -3.54 2.71
C SER A 84 -4.87 -2.90 1.79
N ILE A 85 -5.29 -2.13 0.77
CA ILE A 85 -4.38 -1.46 -0.17
C ILE A 85 -3.83 -0.16 0.41
N ALA A 86 -4.69 0.67 1.04
CA ALA A 86 -4.35 1.98 1.58
C ALA A 86 -3.52 1.88 2.88
N GLY A 87 -2.40 1.17 2.87
CA GLY A 87 -1.46 1.12 3.98
C GLY A 87 -0.74 2.46 4.22
N ALA A 88 0.48 2.41 4.77
CA ALA A 88 1.28 3.61 4.97
C ALA A 88 1.81 4.24 3.67
N GLY A 89 1.75 3.52 2.54
CA GLY A 89 2.34 3.93 1.26
C GLY A 89 1.83 5.27 0.72
N PRO A 90 0.51 5.48 0.57
CA PRO A 90 -0.06 6.72 0.04
C PRO A 90 0.17 7.93 0.94
N ILE A 91 0.50 7.71 2.22
CA ILE A 91 0.89 8.78 3.14
C ILE A 91 2.39 9.04 3.06
N ASN A 92 3.19 8.00 3.25
CA ASN A 92 4.64 8.14 3.37
C ASN A 92 5.31 8.53 2.05
N GLY A 93 4.82 7.98 0.92
CA GLY A 93 5.41 8.18 -0.39
C GLY A 93 5.43 9.65 -0.84
N PRO A 94 4.28 10.32 -0.93
CA PRO A 94 4.22 11.73 -1.33
C PRO A 94 5.00 12.65 -0.39
N ILE A 95 4.94 12.41 0.94
CA ILE A 95 5.69 13.19 1.92
C ILE A 95 7.19 13.04 1.72
N GLN A 96 7.67 11.81 1.48
CA GLN A 96 9.09 11.55 1.25
C GLN A 96 9.58 12.07 -0.10
N ALA A 97 8.71 12.15 -1.13
CA ALA A 97 9.09 12.61 -2.47
C ALA A 97 8.99 14.14 -2.65
N ALA A 98 8.39 14.85 -1.69
CA ALA A 98 8.07 16.28 -1.77
C ALA A 98 9.29 17.18 -1.99
N PHE A 99 10.51 16.72 -1.67
CA PHE A 99 11.74 17.46 -1.92
C PHE A 99 12.07 17.68 -3.42
N PHE A 100 11.33 17.06 -4.34
CA PHE A 100 11.39 17.39 -5.77
C PHE A 100 10.46 18.55 -6.17
N GLY A 101 9.59 18.99 -5.27
CA GLY A 101 8.52 19.96 -5.50
C GLY A 101 7.15 19.31 -5.58
N TRP A 102 6.07 20.10 -5.38
CA TRP A 102 4.72 19.55 -5.36
C TRP A 102 4.21 19.13 -6.75
N LEU A 103 4.60 19.80 -7.81
CA LEU A 103 4.07 19.56 -9.15
C LEU A 103 4.45 18.18 -9.73
N PRO A 104 5.74 17.75 -9.73
CA PRO A 104 6.07 16.41 -10.23
C PRO A 104 5.44 15.30 -9.37
N CYS A 105 5.32 15.50 -8.05
CA CYS A 105 4.62 14.57 -7.18
C CYS A 105 3.13 14.46 -7.54
N PHE A 106 2.45 15.59 -7.70
CA PHE A 106 1.05 15.66 -8.08
C PHE A 106 0.80 15.02 -9.45
N LEU A 107 1.62 15.34 -10.44
CA LEU A 107 1.49 14.76 -11.78
C LEU A 107 1.66 13.25 -11.76
N TRP A 108 2.62 12.73 -10.99
CA TRP A 108 2.79 11.28 -10.91
C TRP A 108 1.64 10.59 -10.16
N ILE A 109 1.12 11.17 -9.08
CA ILE A 109 -0.05 10.65 -8.39
C ILE A 109 -1.25 10.57 -9.34
N VAL A 110 -1.51 11.62 -10.13
CA VAL A 110 -2.66 11.68 -11.05
C VAL A 110 -2.47 10.73 -12.24
N ILE A 111 -1.37 10.86 -12.97
CA ILE A 111 -1.13 10.08 -14.19
C ILE A 111 -0.88 8.61 -13.84
N GLY A 112 -0.02 8.36 -12.86
CA GLY A 112 0.30 7.01 -12.39
C GLY A 112 -0.93 6.33 -11.81
N GLY A 113 -1.71 7.02 -10.98
CA GLY A 113 -2.94 6.49 -10.40
C GLY A 113 -3.96 6.08 -11.45
N ILE A 114 -4.24 6.91 -12.43
CA ILE A 114 -5.27 6.67 -13.45
C ILE A 114 -4.84 5.58 -14.45
N PHE A 115 -3.64 5.70 -15.01
CA PHE A 115 -3.24 4.89 -16.17
C PHE A 115 -2.37 3.68 -15.80
N PHE A 116 -1.88 3.62 -14.57
CA PHE A 116 -1.05 2.52 -14.08
C PHE A 116 -1.72 1.80 -12.91
N GLY A 117 -1.83 2.43 -11.73
CA GLY A 117 -2.32 1.79 -10.52
C GLY A 117 -3.74 1.27 -10.65
N ALA A 118 -4.70 2.13 -11.00
CA ALA A 118 -6.10 1.73 -11.12
C ALA A 118 -6.34 0.69 -12.23
N VAL A 119 -5.57 0.76 -13.33
CA VAL A 119 -5.60 -0.26 -14.40
C VAL A 119 -5.09 -1.60 -13.90
N GLN A 120 -4.00 -1.59 -13.10
CA GLN A 120 -3.43 -2.79 -12.50
C GLN A 120 -4.40 -3.43 -11.50
N ASP A 121 -4.98 -2.65 -10.60
CA ASP A 121 -5.84 -3.15 -9.54
C ASP A 121 -7.10 -3.78 -10.11
N PHE A 122 -7.78 -3.06 -11.02
CA PHE A 122 -8.91 -3.60 -11.75
C PHE A 122 -8.54 -4.84 -12.59
N GLY A 123 -7.40 -4.79 -13.28
CA GLY A 123 -6.91 -5.88 -14.13
C GLY A 123 -6.61 -7.14 -13.33
N SER A 124 -6.03 -7.00 -12.15
CA SER A 124 -5.67 -8.12 -11.28
C SER A 124 -6.92 -8.85 -10.74
N ILE A 125 -7.93 -8.09 -10.31
CA ILE A 125 -9.24 -8.65 -9.92
C ILE A 125 -9.89 -9.32 -11.14
N PHE A 126 -9.93 -8.63 -12.28
CA PHE A 126 -10.56 -9.12 -13.50
C PHE A 126 -9.98 -10.46 -13.97
N VAL A 127 -8.66 -10.57 -14.09
CA VAL A 127 -8.07 -11.84 -14.56
C VAL A 127 -8.22 -12.94 -13.51
N SER A 128 -8.15 -12.63 -12.23
CA SER A 128 -8.32 -13.61 -11.16
C SER A 128 -9.73 -14.21 -11.15
N ILE A 129 -10.79 -13.39 -11.26
CA ILE A 129 -12.17 -13.94 -11.35
C ILE A 129 -12.43 -14.74 -12.63
N ARG A 130 -11.64 -14.53 -13.67
CA ARG A 130 -11.67 -15.34 -14.90
C ARG A 130 -10.93 -16.67 -14.76
N HIS A 131 -10.12 -16.81 -13.71
CA HIS A 131 -9.34 -18.00 -13.36
C HIS A 131 -9.76 -18.50 -11.96
N GLU A 132 -11.06 -18.62 -11.70
CA GLU A 132 -11.61 -19.23 -10.48
C GLU A 132 -11.17 -18.53 -9.17
N GLY A 133 -10.86 -17.22 -9.21
CA GLY A 133 -10.35 -16.50 -8.04
C GLY A 133 -8.91 -16.86 -7.65
N LYS A 134 -8.17 -17.48 -8.57
CA LYS A 134 -6.78 -17.90 -8.33
C LYS A 134 -5.82 -16.72 -8.26
N SER A 135 -4.65 -16.98 -7.63
CA SER A 135 -3.58 -15.98 -7.53
C SER A 135 -3.00 -15.61 -8.90
N LEU A 136 -2.33 -14.44 -8.97
CA LEU A 136 -1.61 -14.06 -10.19
C LEU A 136 -0.56 -15.10 -10.62
N GLY A 137 0.00 -15.87 -9.69
CA GLY A 137 0.93 -16.93 -10.01
C GLY A 137 0.30 -17.99 -10.90
N GLU A 138 -0.91 -18.44 -10.58
CA GLU A 138 -1.64 -19.40 -11.41
C GLU A 138 -2.14 -18.81 -12.72
N VAL A 139 -2.55 -17.54 -12.72
CA VAL A 139 -2.87 -16.80 -13.96
C VAL A 139 -1.65 -16.75 -14.89
N ILE A 140 -0.45 -16.53 -14.34
CA ILE A 140 0.83 -16.55 -15.09
C ILE A 140 1.11 -17.96 -15.64
N GLU A 141 0.84 -19.03 -14.87
CA GLU A 141 1.02 -20.40 -15.36
C GLU A 141 0.21 -20.67 -16.63
N GLU A 142 -1.08 -20.37 -16.60
CA GLU A 142 -1.97 -20.63 -17.72
C GLU A 142 -1.67 -19.76 -18.95
N ASN A 143 -1.15 -18.56 -18.73
CA ASN A 143 -0.95 -17.58 -19.80
C ASN A 143 0.49 -17.52 -20.33
N ILE A 144 1.49 -17.78 -19.48
CA ILE A 144 2.92 -17.66 -19.82
C ILE A 144 3.62 -19.01 -19.67
N GLY A 145 3.40 -19.73 -18.55
CA GLY A 145 3.93 -21.06 -18.32
C GLY A 145 4.37 -21.34 -16.89
N ARG A 146 4.52 -22.63 -16.58
CA ARG A 146 4.82 -23.13 -15.22
C ARG A 146 6.12 -22.55 -14.61
N LYS A 147 7.17 -22.40 -15.43
CA LYS A 147 8.43 -21.80 -14.97
C LYS A 147 8.21 -20.39 -14.44
N SER A 148 7.48 -19.57 -15.21
CA SER A 148 7.19 -18.18 -14.85
C SER A 148 6.30 -18.10 -13.60
N ARG A 149 5.37 -19.05 -13.38
CA ARG A 149 4.61 -19.16 -12.13
C ARG A 149 5.55 -19.30 -10.92
N VAL A 150 6.43 -20.31 -10.94
CA VAL A 150 7.33 -20.57 -9.81
C VAL A 150 8.22 -19.37 -9.52
N LEU A 151 8.80 -18.76 -10.57
CA LEU A 151 9.62 -17.56 -10.42
C LEU A 151 8.83 -16.38 -9.84
N PHE A 152 7.60 -16.17 -10.32
CA PHE A 152 6.72 -15.12 -9.79
C PHE A 152 6.33 -15.38 -8.33
N THR A 153 5.97 -16.61 -7.98
CA THR A 153 5.53 -16.96 -6.62
C THR A 153 6.67 -16.79 -5.61
N VAL A 154 7.91 -17.17 -5.97
CA VAL A 154 9.11 -16.92 -5.14
C VAL A 154 9.33 -15.40 -5.00
N PHE A 155 9.27 -14.67 -6.10
CA PHE A 155 9.44 -13.21 -6.09
C PHE A 155 8.37 -12.52 -5.23
N ALA A 156 7.10 -12.84 -5.43
CA ALA A 156 6.00 -12.28 -4.66
C ALA A 156 6.11 -12.61 -3.16
N TRP A 157 6.51 -13.84 -2.81
CA TRP A 157 6.74 -14.23 -1.43
C TRP A 157 7.86 -13.40 -0.77
N LEU A 158 8.99 -13.20 -1.45
CA LEU A 158 10.08 -12.36 -0.93
C LEU A 158 9.62 -10.90 -0.71
N VAL A 159 8.82 -10.36 -1.62
CA VAL A 159 8.26 -9.00 -1.47
C VAL A 159 7.28 -8.96 -0.29
N LEU A 160 6.46 -9.98 -0.09
CA LEU A 160 5.54 -10.05 1.06
C LEU A 160 6.27 -10.14 2.39
N LEU A 161 7.46 -10.76 2.45
CA LEU A 161 8.30 -10.71 3.65
C LEU A 161 8.76 -9.27 3.97
N LEU A 162 9.08 -8.47 2.94
CA LEU A 162 9.41 -7.04 3.12
C LEU A 162 8.18 -6.23 3.58
N VAL A 163 6.98 -6.55 3.05
CA VAL A 163 5.71 -5.97 3.52
C VAL A 163 5.52 -6.24 5.01
N ILE A 164 5.63 -7.51 5.43
CA ILE A 164 5.47 -7.92 6.82
C ILE A 164 6.47 -7.17 7.72
N ALA A 165 7.74 -7.12 7.32
CA ALA A 165 8.78 -6.44 8.07
C ALA A 165 8.52 -4.94 8.21
N ALA A 166 8.19 -4.25 7.11
CA ALA A 166 7.97 -2.81 7.09
C ALA A 166 6.73 -2.40 7.91
N PHE A 167 5.61 -3.07 7.69
CA PHE A 167 4.36 -2.71 8.37
C PHE A 167 4.34 -3.13 9.84
N ALA A 168 4.99 -4.25 10.22
CA ALA A 168 5.12 -4.63 11.63
C ALA A 168 5.91 -3.57 12.42
N ASP A 169 7.00 -3.03 11.84
CA ASP A 169 7.78 -1.97 12.46
C ASP A 169 6.99 -0.65 12.58
N ILE A 170 6.21 -0.27 11.55
CA ILE A 170 5.33 0.92 11.60
C ILE A 170 4.28 0.77 12.71
N VAL A 171 3.59 -0.38 12.77
CA VAL A 171 2.57 -0.64 13.80
C VAL A 171 3.18 -0.60 15.19
N ALA A 172 4.33 -1.28 15.41
CA ALA A 172 5.00 -1.26 16.71
C ALA A 172 5.45 0.15 17.12
N ASN A 173 5.95 0.94 16.18
CA ASN A 173 6.34 2.34 16.46
C ASN A 173 5.12 3.22 16.77
N SER A 174 3.95 2.98 16.14
CA SER A 174 2.73 3.74 16.41
C SER A 174 2.13 3.47 17.80
N PHE A 175 2.59 2.39 18.47
CA PHE A 175 2.18 2.03 19.83
C PHE A 175 3.19 2.43 20.90
N THR A 176 4.36 2.97 20.52
CA THR A 176 5.51 3.14 21.41
C THR A 176 5.84 4.63 21.63
N GLY A 177 6.32 4.98 22.80
CA GLY A 177 7.10 6.19 23.06
C GLY A 177 6.34 7.38 23.64
N SER A 178 5.00 7.42 23.62
CA SER A 178 4.21 8.51 24.22
C SER A 178 2.84 8.04 24.67
N ASP A 179 2.16 8.81 25.51
CA ASP A 179 0.79 8.53 25.93
C ASP A 179 -0.18 8.55 24.74
N ALA A 180 0.02 9.44 23.77
CA ALA A 180 -0.77 9.46 22.54
C ALA A 180 -0.64 8.13 21.76
N ASN A 181 0.55 7.59 21.65
CA ASN A 181 0.80 6.29 21.03
C ASN A 181 0.25 5.13 21.89
N GLY A 182 0.33 5.24 23.21
CA GLY A 182 -0.30 4.31 24.14
C GLY A 182 -1.83 4.29 24.00
N SER A 183 -2.45 5.45 23.74
CA SER A 183 -3.88 5.56 23.44
C SER A 183 -4.25 4.81 22.15
N VAL A 184 -3.41 4.93 21.12
CA VAL A 184 -3.57 4.18 19.85
C VAL A 184 -3.47 2.68 20.10
N ALA A 185 -2.50 2.24 20.92
CA ALA A 185 -2.35 0.83 21.27
C ALA A 185 -3.58 0.27 21.99
N THR A 186 -4.07 0.97 23.02
CA THR A 186 -5.28 0.57 23.77
C THR A 186 -6.50 0.48 22.87
N ALA A 187 -6.75 1.50 22.04
CA ALA A 187 -7.88 1.52 21.11
C ALA A 187 -7.78 0.35 20.10
N SER A 188 -6.60 0.08 19.55
CA SER A 188 -6.37 -1.03 18.61
C SER A 188 -6.62 -2.40 19.26
N LEU A 189 -6.19 -2.60 20.51
CA LEU A 189 -6.46 -3.83 21.24
C LEU A 189 -7.95 -4.07 21.48
N LEU A 190 -8.70 -3.02 21.84
CA LEU A 190 -10.16 -3.09 22.03
C LEU A 190 -10.90 -3.28 20.70
N PHE A 191 -10.34 -2.81 19.61
CA PHE A 191 -10.94 -2.94 18.29
C PHE A 191 -10.96 -4.39 17.76
N ILE A 192 -10.01 -5.24 18.13
CA ILE A 192 -9.96 -6.65 17.74
C ILE A 192 -11.21 -7.42 18.24
N PRO A 193 -11.53 -7.48 19.55
CA PRO A 193 -12.73 -8.15 20.02
C PRO A 193 -14.02 -7.50 19.52
N LEU A 194 -14.05 -6.17 19.33
CA LEU A 194 -15.19 -5.50 18.72
C LEU A 194 -15.44 -6.02 17.29
N ALA A 195 -14.40 -6.15 16.49
CA ALA A 195 -14.50 -6.66 15.12
C ALA A 195 -15.01 -8.11 15.09
N ILE A 196 -14.53 -8.98 15.97
CA ILE A 196 -14.98 -10.37 16.09
C ILE A 196 -16.48 -10.41 16.49
N ALA A 197 -16.89 -9.60 17.46
CA ALA A 197 -18.28 -9.50 17.88
C ALA A 197 -19.17 -9.01 16.73
N PHE A 198 -18.75 -7.97 16.01
CA PHE A 198 -19.44 -7.45 14.82
C PHE A 198 -19.63 -8.54 13.76
N GLY A 199 -18.55 -9.26 13.42
CA GLY A 199 -18.59 -10.36 12.45
C GLY A 199 -19.56 -11.46 12.88
N PHE A 200 -19.56 -11.85 14.15
CA PHE A 200 -20.48 -12.85 14.68
C PHE A 200 -21.94 -12.41 14.54
N PHE A 201 -22.28 -11.18 14.93
CA PHE A 201 -23.66 -10.69 14.83
C PHE A 201 -24.11 -10.52 13.38
N VAL A 202 -23.27 -10.03 12.50
CA VAL A 202 -23.61 -9.79 11.08
C VAL A 202 -23.73 -11.12 10.32
N TYR A 203 -22.71 -12.00 10.42
CA TYR A 203 -22.64 -13.20 9.57
C TYR A 203 -23.35 -14.41 10.16
N ARG A 204 -23.44 -14.54 11.50
CA ARG A 204 -24.08 -15.70 12.16
C ARG A 204 -25.49 -15.42 12.68
N LYS A 205 -25.76 -14.19 13.08
CA LYS A 205 -27.08 -13.79 13.59
C LYS A 205 -27.90 -13.01 12.56
N ASN A 206 -27.37 -12.79 11.35
CA ASN A 206 -28.03 -12.04 10.27
C ASN A 206 -28.52 -10.66 10.71
N ALA A 207 -27.77 -9.97 11.57
CA ALA A 207 -28.11 -8.62 12.00
C ALA A 207 -28.19 -7.67 10.78
N PRO A 208 -29.17 -6.73 10.73
CA PRO A 208 -29.24 -5.75 9.66
C PRO A 208 -27.95 -4.94 9.57
N MET A 209 -27.29 -4.94 8.40
CA MET A 209 -25.98 -4.34 8.19
C MET A 209 -25.93 -2.87 8.63
N VAL A 210 -26.96 -2.07 8.30
CA VAL A 210 -26.99 -0.63 8.65
C VAL A 210 -26.97 -0.44 10.16
N VAL A 211 -27.82 -1.18 10.88
CA VAL A 211 -27.91 -1.10 12.35
C VAL A 211 -26.60 -1.56 12.99
N ALA A 212 -26.05 -2.69 12.54
CA ALA A 212 -24.77 -3.19 13.01
C ALA A 212 -23.64 -2.18 12.76
N SER A 213 -23.63 -1.53 11.59
CA SER A 213 -22.61 -0.51 11.24
C SER A 213 -22.70 0.72 12.17
N VAL A 214 -23.90 1.23 12.42
CA VAL A 214 -24.09 2.38 13.33
C VAL A 214 -23.61 2.02 14.74
N ILE A 215 -24.02 0.86 15.27
CA ILE A 215 -23.56 0.39 16.58
C ILE A 215 -22.04 0.17 16.57
N GLY A 216 -21.49 -0.44 15.52
CA GLY A 216 -20.06 -0.67 15.36
C GLY A 216 -19.24 0.62 15.40
N VAL A 217 -19.70 1.66 14.69
CA VAL A 217 -19.04 2.98 14.68
C VAL A 217 -19.12 3.67 16.05
N ILE A 218 -20.27 3.59 16.75
CA ILE A 218 -20.41 4.11 18.10
C ILE A 218 -19.45 3.40 19.06
N LEU A 219 -19.37 2.07 19.00
CA LEU A 219 -18.46 1.28 19.82
C LEU A 219 -16.99 1.54 19.47
N LEU A 220 -16.69 1.79 18.19
CA LEU A 220 -15.37 2.21 17.77
C LEU A 220 -14.97 3.56 18.39
N ALA A 221 -15.88 4.54 18.39
CA ALA A 221 -15.67 5.80 19.08
C ALA A 221 -15.46 5.61 20.59
N ALA A 222 -16.18 4.67 21.22
CA ALA A 222 -15.96 4.30 22.61
C ALA A 222 -14.58 3.66 22.83
N CYS A 223 -14.09 2.81 21.92
CA CYS A 223 -12.73 2.26 21.99
C CYS A 223 -11.68 3.38 21.96
N VAL A 224 -11.88 4.40 21.10
CA VAL A 224 -11.00 5.58 21.04
C VAL A 224 -11.03 6.36 22.35
N ALA A 225 -12.23 6.62 22.90
CA ALA A 225 -12.38 7.34 24.16
C ALA A 225 -11.72 6.60 25.35
N ILE A 226 -11.87 5.27 25.40
CA ILE A 226 -11.20 4.44 26.40
C ILE A 226 -9.68 4.49 26.21
N GLY A 227 -9.20 4.43 24.96
CA GLY A 227 -7.78 4.54 24.64
C GLY A 227 -7.18 5.86 25.13
N LEU A 228 -7.89 6.98 24.91
CA LEU A 228 -7.47 8.31 25.41
C LEU A 228 -7.44 8.38 26.94
N ALA A 229 -8.36 7.68 27.62
CA ALA A 229 -8.43 7.68 29.08
C ALA A 229 -7.41 6.74 29.74
N PHE A 230 -7.05 5.65 29.07
CA PHE A 230 -6.20 4.56 29.60
C PHE A 230 -5.11 4.16 28.61
N PRO A 231 -4.08 4.97 28.36
CA PRO A 231 -3.01 4.66 27.44
C PRO A 231 -2.14 3.53 27.97
N ILE A 232 -1.84 2.52 27.13
CA ILE A 232 -0.91 1.42 27.44
C ILE A 232 0.41 1.73 26.76
N VAL A 233 1.42 2.15 27.55
CA VAL A 233 2.75 2.47 27.07
C VAL A 233 3.70 1.32 27.42
N LEU A 234 4.11 0.56 26.39
CA LEU A 234 5.05 -0.56 26.52
C LEU A 234 6.21 -0.40 25.54
N SER A 235 7.26 -1.24 25.73
CA SER A 235 8.44 -1.18 24.87
C SER A 235 8.13 -1.64 23.43
N LYS A 236 8.90 -1.12 22.47
CA LYS A 236 8.81 -1.52 21.05
C LYS A 236 8.95 -3.03 20.86
N ASN A 237 9.87 -3.66 21.61
CA ASN A 237 10.11 -5.10 21.52
C ASN A 237 8.89 -5.92 21.97
N PHE A 238 8.17 -5.46 22.99
CA PHE A 238 6.92 -6.07 23.42
C PHE A 238 5.87 -5.99 22.28
N TRP A 239 5.69 -4.81 21.71
CA TRP A 239 4.72 -4.60 20.62
C TRP A 239 5.08 -5.39 19.37
N LEU A 240 6.36 -5.50 19.01
CA LEU A 240 6.79 -6.36 17.90
C LEU A 240 6.43 -7.82 18.17
N ALA A 241 6.74 -8.35 19.35
CA ALA A 241 6.39 -9.73 19.71
C ALA A 241 4.87 -9.95 19.68
N PHE A 242 4.10 -9.01 20.24
CA PHE A 242 2.64 -9.06 20.21
C PHE A 242 2.09 -9.09 18.78
N VAL A 243 2.54 -8.17 17.92
CA VAL A 243 2.12 -8.07 16.53
C VAL A 243 2.42 -9.36 15.76
N PHE A 244 3.60 -9.97 15.97
CA PHE A 244 3.94 -11.23 15.29
C PHE A 244 3.10 -12.42 15.77
N ILE A 245 2.78 -12.52 17.04
CA ILE A 245 1.84 -13.54 17.55
C ILE A 245 0.45 -13.31 16.95
N TYR A 246 0.01 -12.06 16.94
CA TYR A 246 -1.28 -11.67 16.40
C TYR A 246 -1.43 -12.04 14.92
N ILE A 247 -0.47 -11.69 14.05
CA ILE A 247 -0.55 -11.98 12.61
C ILE A 247 -0.51 -13.47 12.30
N MET A 248 0.19 -14.29 13.11
CA MET A 248 0.14 -15.75 12.97
C MET A 248 -1.27 -16.27 13.21
N ILE A 249 -1.96 -15.81 14.24
CA ILE A 249 -3.35 -16.17 14.52
C ILE A 249 -4.28 -15.64 13.43
N ALA A 250 -4.14 -14.38 13.06
CA ALA A 250 -4.99 -13.74 12.04
C ALA A 250 -4.86 -14.42 10.66
N SER A 251 -3.66 -14.87 10.29
CA SER A 251 -3.41 -15.53 9.01
C SER A 251 -4.15 -16.85 8.84
N VAL A 252 -4.40 -17.59 9.92
CA VAL A 252 -5.09 -18.89 9.89
C VAL A 252 -6.58 -18.80 10.25
N THR A 253 -7.04 -17.66 10.75
CA THR A 253 -8.43 -17.44 11.11
C THR A 253 -9.27 -17.23 9.84
N PRO A 254 -10.49 -17.81 9.72
CA PRO A 254 -11.41 -17.53 8.61
C PRO A 254 -11.66 -16.04 8.42
N VAL A 255 -11.72 -15.58 7.15
CA VAL A 255 -11.80 -14.14 6.83
C VAL A 255 -13.02 -13.44 7.43
N TRP A 256 -14.17 -14.13 7.49
CA TRP A 256 -15.42 -13.60 8.02
C TRP A 256 -15.41 -13.36 9.54
N ILE A 257 -14.50 -14.01 10.29
CA ILE A 257 -14.40 -13.85 11.76
C ILE A 257 -13.66 -12.55 12.11
N LEU A 258 -12.55 -12.29 11.44
CA LEU A 258 -11.64 -11.20 11.83
C LEU A 258 -11.41 -10.19 10.71
N LEU A 259 -10.94 -10.62 9.53
CA LEU A 259 -10.51 -9.69 8.48
C LEU A 259 -11.66 -8.84 7.94
N GLN A 260 -12.69 -9.48 7.38
CA GLN A 260 -13.83 -8.76 6.80
C GLN A 260 -14.46 -7.75 7.78
N PRO A 261 -14.86 -8.14 9.01
CA PRO A 261 -15.52 -7.22 9.93
C PRO A 261 -14.58 -6.14 10.45
N ARG A 262 -13.32 -6.48 10.73
CA ARG A 262 -12.33 -5.52 11.21
C ARG A 262 -12.03 -4.48 10.12
N ASP A 263 -11.75 -4.93 8.91
CA ASP A 263 -11.38 -4.05 7.82
C ASP A 263 -12.55 -3.18 7.37
N TYR A 264 -13.78 -3.72 7.41
CA TYR A 264 -14.99 -2.93 7.21
C TYR A 264 -15.14 -1.82 8.25
N LEU A 265 -14.97 -2.12 9.54
CA LEU A 265 -15.03 -1.10 10.59
C LEU A 265 -13.84 -0.12 10.51
N SER A 266 -12.64 -0.60 10.18
CA SER A 266 -11.45 0.26 9.95
C SER A 266 -11.67 1.24 8.80
N SER A 267 -12.41 0.85 7.77
CA SER A 267 -12.69 1.73 6.62
C SER A 267 -13.45 2.99 7.02
N PHE A 268 -14.30 2.95 8.07
CA PHE A 268 -14.95 4.15 8.60
C PHE A 268 -13.95 5.15 9.20
N LEU A 269 -12.92 4.66 9.92
CA LEU A 269 -11.84 5.53 10.41
C LEU A 269 -11.07 6.17 9.26
N LEU A 270 -10.79 5.39 8.22
CA LEU A 270 -10.07 5.85 7.04
C LEU A 270 -10.88 6.92 6.28
N TYR A 271 -12.16 6.67 6.01
CA TYR A 271 -13.04 7.66 5.39
C TYR A 271 -13.20 8.91 6.27
N PHE A 272 -13.37 8.72 7.58
CA PHE A 272 -13.43 9.85 8.52
C PHE A 272 -12.15 10.68 8.46
N MET A 273 -10.98 10.04 8.49
CA MET A 273 -9.67 10.71 8.38
C MET A 273 -9.57 11.52 7.09
N MET A 274 -9.96 10.92 5.94
CA MET A 274 -9.90 11.60 4.65
C MET A 274 -10.89 12.78 4.59
N ILE A 275 -12.11 12.58 5.07
CA ILE A 275 -13.14 13.65 5.13
C ILE A 275 -12.68 14.78 6.06
N ALA A 276 -12.15 14.45 7.23
CA ALA A 276 -11.61 15.44 8.16
C ALA A 276 -10.47 16.24 7.52
N ALA A 277 -9.55 15.56 6.81
CA ALA A 277 -8.46 16.24 6.12
C ALA A 277 -8.98 17.18 5.01
N VAL A 278 -9.94 16.73 4.20
CA VAL A 278 -10.56 17.55 3.14
C VAL A 278 -11.29 18.75 3.77
N VAL A 279 -12.11 18.53 4.81
CA VAL A 279 -12.81 19.59 5.54
C VAL A 279 -11.81 20.59 6.14
N GLY A 280 -10.72 20.09 6.75
CA GLY A 280 -9.65 20.92 7.27
C GLY A 280 -8.97 21.80 6.20
N ILE A 281 -8.67 21.23 5.03
CA ILE A 281 -8.12 21.98 3.89
C ILE A 281 -9.10 23.06 3.42
N PHE A 282 -10.40 22.74 3.33
CA PHE A 282 -11.43 23.72 2.92
C PHE A 282 -11.69 24.81 3.96
N ALA A 283 -11.53 24.50 5.25
CA ALA A 283 -11.76 25.47 6.31
C ALA A 283 -10.55 26.38 6.56
N ALA A 284 -9.35 25.81 6.55
CA ALA A 284 -8.11 26.54 6.87
C ALA A 284 -7.47 27.22 5.64
N HIS A 285 -7.76 26.75 4.40
CA HIS A 285 -7.16 27.22 3.15
C HIS A 285 -5.62 27.32 3.24
N PRO A 286 -4.91 26.27 3.71
CA PRO A 286 -3.48 26.35 3.94
C PRO A 286 -2.73 26.63 2.63
N ALA A 287 -1.73 27.54 2.70
CA ALA A 287 -0.87 27.84 1.56
C ALA A 287 0.09 26.68 1.29
N ILE A 288 0.43 26.44 0.01
CA ILE A 288 1.49 25.52 -0.39
C ILE A 288 2.81 26.26 -0.27
N GLU A 289 3.66 25.86 0.69
CA GLU A 289 4.92 26.51 1.01
C GLU A 289 6.10 25.99 0.17
N ILE A 290 6.00 24.77 -0.39
CA ILE A 290 7.07 24.19 -1.22
C ILE A 290 6.95 24.68 -2.67
N PRO A 291 8.12 24.91 -3.38
CA PRO A 291 8.12 25.27 -4.78
C PRO A 291 7.42 24.22 -5.67
N ALA A 292 6.90 24.68 -6.81
CA ALA A 292 6.29 23.78 -7.78
C ALA A 292 7.30 22.72 -8.27
N PHE A 293 8.54 23.12 -8.54
CA PHE A 293 9.62 22.25 -8.97
C PHE A 293 10.95 22.70 -8.38
N ILE A 294 11.67 21.78 -7.73
CA ILE A 294 12.97 22.09 -7.12
C ILE A 294 14.13 21.72 -8.06
N GLY A 295 14.05 20.56 -8.74
CA GLY A 295 15.07 20.16 -9.70
C GLY A 295 15.00 18.70 -10.10
N PHE A 296 15.71 18.34 -11.18
CA PHE A 296 15.86 16.94 -11.61
C PHE A 296 16.89 16.17 -10.77
N HIS A 297 17.72 16.88 -10.01
CA HIS A 297 18.72 16.31 -9.11
C HIS A 297 18.72 17.13 -7.81
N VAL A 298 18.32 16.51 -6.72
CA VAL A 298 18.22 17.16 -5.40
C VAL A 298 19.00 16.32 -4.38
N GLY A 299 20.04 16.91 -3.80
CA GLY A 299 20.99 16.16 -2.96
C GLY A 299 21.65 15.03 -3.74
N ASN A 300 21.51 13.80 -3.28
CA ASN A 300 22.02 12.60 -3.94
C ASN A 300 20.95 11.87 -4.77
N ASN A 301 19.78 12.47 -4.96
CA ASN A 301 18.63 11.82 -5.59
C ASN A 301 18.34 12.41 -6.97
N TYR A 302 18.23 11.56 -7.97
CA TYR A 302 17.70 11.91 -9.29
C TYR A 302 16.18 11.77 -9.29
N LEU A 303 15.46 12.69 -9.94
CA LEU A 303 14.01 12.63 -10.06
C LEU A 303 13.57 11.29 -10.66
N PHE A 304 14.21 10.85 -11.75
CA PHE A 304 14.07 9.48 -12.24
C PHE A 304 15.28 8.63 -11.76
N PRO A 305 15.04 7.50 -11.07
CA PRO A 305 13.74 6.86 -10.79
C PRO A 305 13.13 7.24 -9.44
N THR A 306 13.79 8.04 -8.59
CA THR A 306 13.51 8.17 -7.15
C THR A 306 12.08 8.64 -6.89
N LEU A 307 11.60 9.69 -7.54
CA LEU A 307 10.23 10.19 -7.35
C LEU A 307 9.19 9.07 -7.59
N PHE A 308 9.34 8.37 -8.72
CA PHE A 308 8.39 7.35 -9.17
C PHE A 308 8.34 6.15 -8.23
N ILE A 309 9.48 5.79 -7.64
CA ILE A 309 9.58 4.66 -6.70
C ILE A 309 9.16 5.08 -5.29
N THR A 310 9.47 6.31 -4.86
CA THR A 310 9.17 6.78 -3.51
C THR A 310 7.67 6.98 -3.29
N ILE A 311 6.94 7.53 -4.27
CA ILE A 311 5.48 7.72 -4.17
C ILE A 311 4.75 6.36 -4.14
N ALA A 312 5.28 5.34 -4.78
CA ALA A 312 4.78 3.96 -4.73
C ALA A 312 3.25 3.88 -4.68
N CYS A 313 2.68 3.34 -3.61
CA CYS A 313 1.26 3.06 -3.46
C CYS A 313 0.33 4.24 -3.78
N GLY A 314 0.76 5.48 -3.57
CA GLY A 314 -0.02 6.67 -3.96
C GLY A 314 -0.23 6.86 -5.47
N ALA A 315 0.47 6.08 -6.32
CA ALA A 315 0.33 6.11 -7.77
C ALA A 315 0.21 4.70 -8.37
N ILE A 316 1.01 3.74 -7.91
CA ILE A 316 0.97 2.33 -8.34
C ILE A 316 1.65 1.43 -7.30
N SER A 317 1.07 0.29 -6.99
CA SER A 317 1.61 -0.70 -6.06
C SER A 317 1.41 -2.13 -6.55
N GLY A 318 2.50 -2.89 -6.64
CA GLY A 318 2.41 -4.30 -6.99
C GLY A 318 1.70 -5.14 -5.93
N PHE A 319 1.78 -4.75 -4.65
CA PHE A 319 1.08 -5.41 -3.55
C PHE A 319 -0.45 -5.41 -3.74
N HIS A 320 -1.01 -4.35 -4.33
CA HIS A 320 -2.45 -4.29 -4.65
C HIS A 320 -2.88 -5.42 -5.58
N SER A 321 -2.06 -5.77 -6.56
CA SER A 321 -2.36 -6.87 -7.47
C SER A 321 -2.41 -8.22 -6.77
N LEU A 322 -1.58 -8.41 -5.74
CA LEU A 322 -1.61 -9.61 -4.91
C LEU A 322 -2.86 -9.64 -4.02
N ILE A 323 -3.28 -8.51 -3.46
CA ILE A 323 -4.53 -8.39 -2.71
C ILE A 323 -5.73 -8.66 -3.64
N GLY A 324 -5.77 -7.98 -4.78
CA GLY A 324 -6.86 -8.11 -5.76
C GLY A 324 -7.09 -9.56 -6.20
N SER A 325 -6.02 -10.27 -6.53
CA SER A 325 -6.07 -11.66 -6.98
C SER A 325 -6.09 -12.70 -5.85
N GLY A 326 -5.51 -12.39 -4.69
CA GLY A 326 -5.34 -13.35 -3.59
C GLY A 326 -6.51 -13.40 -2.61
N THR A 327 -7.21 -12.27 -2.39
CA THR A 327 -8.30 -12.18 -1.41
C THR A 327 -9.57 -11.58 -2.00
N THR A 328 -9.49 -10.44 -2.67
CA THR A 328 -10.67 -9.68 -3.15
C THR A 328 -11.48 -10.44 -4.18
N SER A 329 -10.82 -11.10 -5.14
CA SER A 329 -11.46 -11.91 -6.18
C SER A 329 -12.26 -13.09 -5.63
N LYS A 330 -11.87 -13.62 -4.46
CA LYS A 330 -12.52 -14.72 -3.75
C LYS A 330 -13.75 -14.29 -2.95
N GLN A 331 -13.98 -12.98 -2.85
CA GLN A 331 -15.04 -12.39 -2.04
C GLN A 331 -16.01 -11.55 -2.87
N LEU A 332 -15.75 -11.38 -4.17
CA LEU A 332 -16.52 -10.51 -5.05
C LEU A 332 -17.93 -11.05 -5.28
N ASP A 333 -18.93 -10.28 -4.83
CA ASP A 333 -20.35 -10.64 -4.94
C ASP A 333 -20.84 -10.65 -6.40
N ASN A 334 -20.52 -9.59 -7.14
CA ASN A 334 -20.91 -9.46 -8.53
C ASN A 334 -19.75 -8.94 -9.38
N GLU A 335 -19.60 -9.47 -10.60
CA GLU A 335 -18.50 -9.08 -11.49
C GLU A 335 -18.51 -7.58 -11.83
N LYS A 336 -19.67 -6.92 -11.90
CA LYS A 336 -19.78 -5.46 -12.13
C LYS A 336 -19.04 -4.63 -11.09
N ASP A 337 -18.93 -5.15 -9.85
CA ASP A 337 -18.33 -4.43 -8.73
C ASP A 337 -16.80 -4.45 -8.79
N ALA A 338 -16.19 -5.29 -9.64
CA ALA A 338 -14.75 -5.32 -9.85
C ALA A 338 -14.17 -3.96 -10.24
N LEU A 339 -14.91 -3.17 -11.05
CA LEU A 339 -14.48 -1.83 -11.43
C LEU A 339 -14.46 -0.88 -10.22
N LEU A 340 -15.51 -0.90 -9.41
CA LEU A 340 -15.59 -0.05 -8.22
C LEU A 340 -14.53 -0.44 -7.19
N VAL A 341 -14.41 -1.74 -6.92
CA VAL A 341 -13.51 -2.27 -5.89
C VAL A 341 -12.04 -2.12 -6.31
N GLY A 342 -11.68 -2.43 -7.56
CA GLY A 342 -10.28 -2.30 -8.03
C GLY A 342 -9.96 -0.86 -8.45
N TYR A 343 -10.52 -0.41 -9.57
CA TYR A 343 -10.21 0.90 -10.15
C TYR A 343 -10.61 2.05 -9.22
N GLY A 344 -11.83 1.98 -8.64
CA GLY A 344 -12.36 3.01 -7.76
C GLY A 344 -11.57 3.18 -6.48
N SER A 345 -11.22 2.09 -5.79
CA SER A 345 -10.44 2.15 -4.55
C SER A 345 -9.06 2.77 -4.76
N MET A 346 -8.38 2.43 -5.86
CA MET A 346 -7.09 3.03 -6.19
C MET A 346 -7.19 4.54 -6.42
N LEU A 347 -8.24 5.02 -7.09
CA LEU A 347 -8.43 6.47 -7.25
C LEU A 347 -8.72 7.18 -5.92
N ILE A 348 -9.45 6.55 -5.00
CA ILE A 348 -9.66 7.09 -3.64
C ILE A 348 -8.33 7.12 -2.90
N GLU A 349 -7.48 6.12 -3.05
CA GLU A 349 -6.13 6.11 -2.48
C GLU A 349 -5.24 7.23 -3.06
N CYS A 350 -5.36 7.54 -4.35
CA CYS A 350 -4.68 8.69 -4.94
C CYS A 350 -5.15 10.03 -4.34
N VAL A 351 -6.43 10.16 -3.94
CA VAL A 351 -6.90 11.34 -3.19
C VAL A 351 -6.18 11.44 -1.84
N LEU A 352 -6.01 10.32 -1.12
CA LEU A 352 -5.23 10.30 0.13
C LEU A 352 -3.77 10.70 -0.12
N ALA A 353 -3.17 10.27 -1.22
CA ALA A 353 -1.80 10.66 -1.61
C ALA A 353 -1.69 12.17 -1.89
N VAL A 354 -2.70 12.78 -2.53
CA VAL A 354 -2.75 14.25 -2.73
C VAL A 354 -2.91 14.99 -1.41
N ILE A 355 -3.75 14.49 -0.49
CA ILE A 355 -3.88 15.06 0.87
C ILE A 355 -2.53 15.01 1.59
N SER A 356 -1.79 13.91 1.46
CA SER A 356 -0.47 13.73 2.08
C SER A 356 0.58 14.67 1.49
N LEU A 357 0.52 14.92 0.18
CA LEU A 357 1.35 15.93 -0.47
C LEU A 357 1.03 17.34 0.04
N ILE A 358 -0.25 17.68 0.17
CA ILE A 358 -0.67 18.97 0.77
C ILE A 358 -0.16 19.06 2.20
N ALA A 359 -0.26 18.00 3.01
CA ALA A 359 0.19 17.97 4.39
C ALA A 359 1.67 18.37 4.53
N VAL A 360 2.57 17.78 3.75
CA VAL A 360 3.99 18.16 3.81
C VAL A 360 4.24 19.53 3.20
N ALA A 361 3.49 19.90 2.17
CA ALA A 361 3.64 21.17 1.46
C ALA A 361 3.20 22.39 2.28
N THR A 362 2.41 22.18 3.32
CA THR A 362 1.96 23.22 4.25
C THR A 362 2.81 23.31 5.52
N LEU A 363 3.67 22.33 5.79
CA LEU A 363 4.51 22.27 7.00
C LEU A 363 6.01 22.47 6.72
N THR A 364 6.42 22.43 5.47
CA THR A 364 7.82 22.57 5.07
C THR A 364 7.96 23.53 3.89
N THR A 365 9.08 24.24 3.82
CA THR A 365 9.36 25.18 2.74
C THR A 365 10.16 24.53 1.58
N ASP A 366 10.84 23.42 1.84
CA ASP A 366 11.70 22.71 0.91
C ASP A 366 11.30 21.24 0.68
N GLY A 367 10.18 20.82 1.27
CA GLY A 367 9.69 19.44 1.22
C GLY A 367 10.50 18.44 2.06
N GLN A 368 11.44 18.90 2.87
CA GLN A 368 12.29 18.04 3.70
C GLN A 368 11.78 17.94 5.13
N PHE A 369 10.85 17.03 5.38
CA PHE A 369 10.20 16.89 6.68
C PHE A 369 11.17 16.58 7.82
N ALA A 370 12.24 15.81 7.59
CA ALA A 370 13.23 15.52 8.61
C ALA A 370 14.06 16.77 8.98
N ALA A 371 14.38 17.63 8.00
CA ALA A 371 15.07 18.89 8.24
C ALA A 371 14.18 19.89 9.01
N ALA A 372 12.86 19.79 8.84
CA ALA A 372 11.88 20.56 9.60
C ALA A 372 11.60 20.02 11.02
N GLY A 373 12.28 18.94 11.44
CA GLY A 373 12.20 18.38 12.79
C GLY A 373 11.13 17.31 13.00
N PHE A 374 10.50 16.81 11.95
CA PHE A 374 9.50 15.76 12.05
C PHE A 374 10.14 14.36 12.11
N ALA A 375 9.66 13.52 13.03
CA ALA A 375 10.22 12.20 13.28
C ALA A 375 9.91 11.18 12.17
N SER A 376 8.76 11.30 11.52
CA SER A 376 8.33 10.38 10.46
C SER A 376 7.26 11.02 9.57
N PRO A 377 7.06 10.51 8.33
CA PRO A 377 5.99 11.00 7.44
C PRO A 377 4.58 10.89 8.04
N THR A 378 4.30 9.85 8.81
CA THR A 378 3.01 9.67 9.49
C THR A 378 2.74 10.77 10.53
N VAL A 379 3.78 11.22 11.22
CA VAL A 379 3.70 12.37 12.16
C VAL A 379 3.41 13.65 11.40
N VAL A 380 4.08 13.90 10.27
CA VAL A 380 3.80 15.05 9.38
C VAL A 380 2.33 15.09 8.98
N PHE A 381 1.81 13.95 8.52
CA PHE A 381 0.41 13.84 8.10
C PHE A 381 -0.56 14.16 9.23
N ALA A 382 -0.39 13.53 10.40
CA ALA A 382 -1.26 13.72 11.55
C ALA A 382 -1.19 15.16 12.08
N GLN A 383 0.00 15.76 12.13
CA GLN A 383 0.19 17.15 12.57
C GLN A 383 -0.40 18.15 11.59
N ALA A 384 -0.24 17.96 10.28
CA ALA A 384 -0.83 18.85 9.29
C ALA A 384 -2.35 18.87 9.40
N VAL A 385 -2.96 17.68 9.37
CA VAL A 385 -4.43 17.58 9.39
C VAL A 385 -5.01 18.11 10.70
N SER A 386 -4.41 17.80 11.86
CA SER A 386 -4.85 18.38 13.13
C SER A 386 -4.57 19.89 13.21
N GLY A 387 -3.46 20.35 12.63
CA GLY A 387 -3.07 21.76 12.55
C GLY A 387 -4.07 22.62 11.75
N PHE A 388 -4.71 22.06 10.70
CA PHE A 388 -5.77 22.77 9.96
C PHE A 388 -6.92 23.17 10.90
N PHE A 389 -7.28 22.30 11.84
CA PHE A 389 -8.32 22.60 12.84
C PHE A 389 -7.85 23.62 13.89
N ALA A 390 -6.56 23.60 14.25
CA ALA A 390 -5.99 24.64 15.12
C ALA A 390 -6.03 26.02 14.47
N THR A 391 -5.76 26.10 13.16
CA THR A 391 -5.77 27.37 12.39
C THR A 391 -7.15 28.02 12.37
N ILE A 392 -8.23 27.23 12.41
CA ILE A 392 -9.60 27.78 12.46
C ILE A 392 -10.12 28.03 13.90
N GLY A 393 -9.23 27.95 14.90
CA GLY A 393 -9.55 28.29 16.28
C GLY A 393 -10.23 27.20 17.10
N MET A 394 -10.10 25.92 16.72
CA MET A 394 -10.62 24.86 17.57
C MET A 394 -9.83 24.70 18.87
N PRO A 395 -10.47 24.29 19.99
CA PRO A 395 -9.80 24.09 21.27
C PRO A 395 -8.66 23.07 21.16
N GLU A 396 -7.59 23.26 21.92
CA GLU A 396 -6.41 22.37 21.93
C GLU A 396 -6.76 20.91 22.20
N THR A 397 -7.74 20.65 23.05
CA THR A 397 -8.27 19.32 23.35
C THR A 397 -8.85 18.63 22.10
N ALA A 398 -9.56 19.38 21.24
CA ALA A 398 -10.13 18.86 19.99
C ALA A 398 -9.02 18.62 18.93
N VAL A 399 -8.02 19.49 18.86
CA VAL A 399 -6.85 19.33 17.99
C VAL A 399 -6.06 18.08 18.38
N SER A 400 -5.80 17.88 19.67
CA SER A 400 -5.11 16.69 20.20
C SER A 400 -5.91 15.41 19.96
N ALA A 401 -7.24 15.44 20.16
CA ALA A 401 -8.09 14.30 19.85
C ALA A 401 -8.07 13.96 18.35
N THR A 402 -8.09 15.00 17.48
CA THR A 402 -7.98 14.81 16.03
C THR A 402 -6.66 14.15 15.65
N TYR A 403 -5.54 14.61 16.20
CA TYR A 403 -4.22 13.98 16.00
C TYR A 403 -4.24 12.49 16.38
N THR A 404 -4.80 12.16 17.55
CA THR A 404 -4.87 10.78 18.06
C THR A 404 -5.75 9.92 17.16
N ILE A 405 -6.91 10.41 16.71
CA ILE A 405 -7.82 9.67 15.82
C ILE A 405 -7.14 9.40 14.46
N ILE A 406 -6.44 10.39 13.90
CA ILE A 406 -5.71 10.22 12.64
C ILE A 406 -4.58 9.20 12.79
N SER A 407 -3.80 9.29 13.87
CA SER A 407 -2.74 8.33 14.16
C SER A 407 -3.27 6.91 14.35
N LEU A 408 -4.43 6.77 15.02
CA LEU A 408 -5.15 5.49 15.15
C LEU A 408 -5.58 4.95 13.78
N ALA A 409 -6.19 5.80 12.94
CA ALA A 409 -6.61 5.39 11.61
C ALA A 409 -5.42 4.85 10.81
N VAL A 410 -4.29 5.57 10.78
CA VAL A 410 -3.05 5.12 10.10
C VAL A 410 -2.56 3.79 10.65
N SER A 411 -2.56 3.61 11.97
CA SER A 411 -2.14 2.35 12.60
C SER A 411 -3.08 1.18 12.25
N CYS A 412 -4.39 1.41 12.26
CA CYS A 412 -5.39 0.37 11.96
C CYS A 412 -5.24 -0.17 10.54
N PHE A 413 -5.06 0.69 9.53
CA PHE A 413 -4.91 0.17 8.17
C PHE A 413 -3.51 -0.35 7.88
N CYS A 414 -2.45 0.11 8.56
CA CYS A 414 -1.16 -0.58 8.54
C CYS A 414 -1.27 -2.02 9.08
N LEU A 415 -2.03 -2.21 10.16
CA LEU A 415 -2.30 -3.54 10.71
C LEU A 415 -3.12 -4.39 9.74
N THR A 416 -4.11 -3.81 9.06
CA THR A 416 -4.90 -4.49 8.02
C THR A 416 -4.02 -4.96 6.85
N SER A 417 -3.15 -4.09 6.33
CA SER A 417 -2.21 -4.46 5.26
C SER A 417 -1.22 -5.54 5.71
N LEU A 418 -0.78 -5.49 6.97
CA LEU A 418 0.10 -6.49 7.56
C LEU A 418 -0.57 -7.87 7.65
N ASP A 419 -1.82 -7.93 8.10
CA ASP A 419 -2.57 -9.19 8.20
C ASP A 419 -2.82 -9.80 6.82
N THR A 420 -3.28 -8.98 5.88
CA THR A 420 -3.52 -9.40 4.50
C THR A 420 -2.20 -9.84 3.85
N GLY A 421 -1.10 -9.09 4.05
CA GLY A 421 0.23 -9.45 3.56
C GLY A 421 0.73 -10.78 4.12
N THR A 422 0.50 -11.04 5.41
CA THR A 422 0.89 -12.31 6.05
C THR A 422 0.09 -13.49 5.48
N ARG A 423 -1.22 -13.32 5.29
CA ARG A 423 -2.08 -14.33 4.68
C ARG A 423 -1.68 -14.61 3.23
N LEU A 424 -1.40 -13.59 2.45
CA LEU A 424 -0.89 -13.74 1.07
C LEU A 424 0.48 -14.42 1.04
N GLY A 425 1.38 -14.07 1.96
CA GLY A 425 2.68 -14.73 2.11
C GLY A 425 2.53 -16.22 2.41
N ARG A 426 1.59 -16.59 3.28
CA ARG A 426 1.22 -17.99 3.52
C ARG A 426 0.74 -18.67 2.23
N PHE A 427 -0.17 -18.05 1.48
CA PHE A 427 -0.67 -18.64 0.22
C PHE A 427 0.45 -18.85 -0.79
N MET A 428 1.28 -17.84 -1.03
CA MET A 428 2.41 -17.95 -1.95
C MET A 428 3.36 -19.08 -1.54
N PHE A 429 3.64 -19.21 -0.25
CA PHE A 429 4.47 -20.30 0.25
C PHE A 429 3.82 -21.68 0.04
N GLN A 430 2.52 -21.80 0.34
CA GLN A 430 1.78 -23.05 0.09
C GLN A 430 1.78 -23.42 -1.40
N GLU A 431 1.54 -22.46 -2.29
CA GLU A 431 1.53 -22.65 -3.74
C GLU A 431 2.89 -23.13 -4.29
N LEU A 432 4.02 -22.68 -3.70
CA LEU A 432 5.36 -23.15 -4.09
C LEU A 432 5.56 -24.64 -3.87
N PHE A 433 4.98 -25.18 -2.80
CA PHE A 433 5.19 -26.56 -2.39
C PHE A 433 4.00 -27.48 -2.69
N ALA A 434 2.88 -26.93 -3.16
CA ALA A 434 1.69 -27.68 -3.51
C ALA A 434 2.00 -28.73 -4.60
N GLY A 435 1.63 -29.98 -4.33
CA GLY A 435 1.84 -31.10 -5.24
C GLY A 435 3.29 -31.61 -5.37
N THR A 436 4.26 -31.01 -4.66
CA THR A 436 5.67 -31.48 -4.66
C THR A 436 5.89 -32.59 -3.63
N GLU A 437 6.83 -33.53 -3.90
CA GLU A 437 7.21 -34.55 -2.92
C GLU A 437 7.79 -33.94 -1.62
N THR A 438 8.60 -32.90 -1.76
CA THR A 438 9.18 -32.17 -0.62
C THR A 438 8.09 -31.51 0.20
N GLY A 439 7.09 -30.89 -0.45
CA GLY A 439 5.95 -30.27 0.23
C GLY A 439 5.18 -31.28 1.07
N LYS A 440 4.85 -32.44 0.51
CA LYS A 440 4.15 -33.51 1.22
C LYS A 440 4.97 -34.08 2.38
N LYS A 441 6.27 -34.38 2.15
CA LYS A 441 7.16 -34.97 3.16
C LYS A 441 7.40 -34.05 4.35
N MET A 442 7.59 -32.76 4.11
CA MET A 442 7.87 -31.75 5.14
C MET A 442 6.61 -31.00 5.59
N LYS A 443 5.43 -31.33 5.06
CA LYS A 443 4.15 -30.64 5.32
C LYS A 443 4.22 -29.13 5.07
N LEU A 444 5.00 -28.70 4.06
CA LEU A 444 5.19 -27.29 3.74
C LEU A 444 3.96 -26.65 3.07
N ASP A 445 3.08 -27.46 2.52
CA ASP A 445 1.76 -27.09 2.00
C ASP A 445 0.70 -26.90 3.12
N ASN A 446 1.07 -27.26 4.36
CA ASN A 446 0.18 -27.05 5.50
C ASN A 446 0.08 -25.58 5.88
N MET A 447 -1.16 -25.10 6.11
CA MET A 447 -1.48 -23.71 6.45
C MET A 447 -0.69 -23.20 7.67
N TYR A 448 -0.57 -23.98 8.72
CA TYR A 448 0.12 -23.58 9.96
C TYR A 448 1.63 -23.48 9.76
N VAL A 449 2.23 -24.47 9.07
CA VAL A 449 3.67 -24.47 8.78
C VAL A 449 4.03 -23.28 7.87
N ALA A 450 3.27 -23.07 6.81
CA ALA A 450 3.48 -21.96 5.89
C ALA A 450 3.36 -20.59 6.60
N THR A 451 2.39 -20.43 7.53
CA THR A 451 2.24 -19.22 8.35
C THR A 451 3.45 -18.98 9.24
N VAL A 452 3.89 -20.00 9.97
CA VAL A 452 5.01 -19.89 10.91
C VAL A 452 6.30 -19.55 10.15
N VAL A 453 6.58 -20.23 9.04
CA VAL A 453 7.78 -19.94 8.22
C VAL A 453 7.74 -18.52 7.69
N THR A 454 6.63 -18.09 7.11
CA THR A 454 6.48 -16.73 6.56
C THR A 454 6.62 -15.68 7.65
N ALA A 455 5.98 -15.86 8.81
CA ALA A 455 6.06 -14.91 9.93
C ALA A 455 7.49 -14.83 10.51
N ILE A 456 8.18 -15.95 10.71
CA ILE A 456 9.57 -15.96 11.22
C ILE A 456 10.50 -15.25 10.24
N CYS A 457 10.39 -15.52 8.93
CA CYS A 457 11.21 -14.84 7.93
C CYS A 457 10.92 -13.32 7.88
N GLY A 458 9.66 -12.91 7.96
CA GLY A 458 9.27 -11.51 8.05
C GLY A 458 9.79 -10.83 9.32
N PHE A 459 9.75 -11.54 10.47
CA PHE A 459 10.30 -11.04 11.73
C PHE A 459 11.80 -10.84 11.66
N ALA A 460 12.54 -11.80 11.12
CA ALA A 460 13.98 -11.69 10.95
C ALA A 460 14.36 -10.45 10.11
N LEU A 461 13.59 -10.15 9.05
CA LEU A 461 13.79 -8.93 8.26
C LEU A 461 13.40 -7.66 9.02
N CYS A 462 12.35 -7.71 9.87
CA CYS A 462 11.93 -6.58 10.69
C CYS A 462 13.03 -6.12 11.66
N LEU A 463 13.86 -7.02 12.14
CA LEU A 463 15.00 -6.70 13.02
C LEU A 463 16.05 -5.80 12.35
N ALA A 464 16.07 -5.72 11.01
CA ALA A 464 16.92 -4.78 10.27
C ALA A 464 16.46 -3.31 10.40
N GLY A 465 15.19 -3.07 10.78
CA GLY A 465 14.59 -1.76 11.04
C GLY A 465 13.99 -1.08 9.80
N TYR A 466 12.96 -0.26 10.03
CA TYR A 466 12.17 0.42 8.99
C TYR A 466 13.00 1.20 7.96
N ALA A 467 13.91 2.04 8.41
CA ALA A 467 14.69 2.92 7.53
C ALA A 467 15.50 2.16 6.47
N LYS A 468 15.81 0.88 6.74
CA LYS A 468 16.58 0.00 5.86
C LYS A 468 15.69 -0.87 4.98
N VAL A 469 14.53 -1.29 5.49
CA VAL A 469 13.57 -2.14 4.78
C VAL A 469 12.71 -1.34 3.80
N TRP A 470 12.28 -0.14 4.18
CA TRP A 470 11.31 0.65 3.42
C TRP A 470 11.74 1.01 1.99
N PRO A 471 12.97 1.50 1.72
CA PRO A 471 13.38 1.82 0.35
C PRO A 471 13.41 0.58 -0.56
N LEU A 472 13.86 -0.56 -0.01
CA LEU A 472 13.89 -1.82 -0.74
C LEU A 472 12.47 -2.34 -0.99
N PHE A 473 11.59 -2.25 0.01
CA PHE A 473 10.18 -2.57 -0.13
C PHE A 473 9.54 -1.75 -1.26
N GLY A 474 9.75 -0.44 -1.31
CA GLY A 474 9.19 0.43 -2.34
C GLY A 474 9.55 -0.02 -3.76
N ALA A 475 10.83 -0.26 -4.04
CA ALA A 475 11.29 -0.71 -5.35
C ALA A 475 10.81 -2.12 -5.71
N CYS A 476 10.90 -3.07 -4.78
CA CYS A 476 10.48 -4.45 -5.00
C CYS A 476 8.96 -4.56 -5.14
N ASN A 477 8.20 -3.82 -4.33
CA ASN A 477 6.75 -3.76 -4.40
C ASN A 477 6.28 -3.27 -5.79
N GLN A 478 6.84 -2.18 -6.28
CA GLN A 478 6.48 -1.69 -7.60
C GLN A 478 6.92 -2.61 -8.74
N LEU A 479 8.00 -3.36 -8.57
CA LEU A 479 8.44 -4.34 -9.56
C LEU A 479 7.43 -5.49 -9.70
N VAL A 480 6.65 -5.84 -8.67
CA VAL A 480 5.54 -6.82 -8.76
C VAL A 480 4.44 -6.37 -9.72
N ALA A 481 4.27 -5.06 -9.92
CA ALA A 481 3.29 -4.55 -10.87
C ALA A 481 3.56 -5.00 -12.31
N VAL A 482 4.82 -5.21 -12.67
CA VAL A 482 5.20 -5.59 -14.03
C VAL A 482 4.70 -7.00 -14.41
N PRO A 483 4.96 -8.06 -13.65
CA PRO A 483 4.33 -9.37 -13.87
C PRO A 483 2.80 -9.33 -13.83
N ALA A 484 2.20 -8.49 -12.99
CA ALA A 484 0.75 -8.32 -12.95
C ALA A 484 0.22 -7.76 -14.28
N PHE A 485 0.83 -6.72 -14.83
CA PHE A 485 0.49 -6.21 -16.16
C PHE A 485 0.72 -7.24 -17.27
N LEU A 486 1.80 -8.03 -17.19
CA LEU A 486 2.05 -9.10 -18.15
C LEU A 486 0.98 -10.18 -18.08
N ALA A 487 0.54 -10.58 -16.89
CA ALA A 487 -0.55 -11.54 -16.71
C ALA A 487 -1.86 -11.05 -17.34
N VAL A 488 -2.23 -9.79 -17.04
CA VAL A 488 -3.42 -9.17 -17.63
C VAL A 488 -3.28 -9.03 -19.16
N GLY A 489 -2.13 -8.55 -19.62
CA GLY A 489 -1.88 -8.31 -21.05
C GLY A 489 -1.88 -9.58 -21.90
N THR A 490 -1.27 -10.66 -21.40
CA THR A 490 -1.25 -11.96 -22.07
C THR A 490 -2.62 -12.62 -22.09
N TYR A 491 -3.40 -12.52 -20.99
CA TYR A 491 -4.78 -12.97 -20.96
C TYR A 491 -5.64 -12.23 -22.01
N LEU A 492 -5.57 -10.89 -22.03
CA LEU A 492 -6.34 -10.08 -23.00
C LEU A 492 -5.95 -10.42 -24.45
N LYS A 493 -4.66 -10.62 -24.73
CA LYS A 493 -4.18 -11.04 -26.06
C LYS A 493 -4.78 -12.39 -26.46
N LYS A 494 -4.71 -13.41 -25.60
CA LYS A 494 -5.29 -14.73 -25.88
C LYS A 494 -6.77 -14.71 -26.16
N HIS A 495 -7.51 -13.75 -25.58
CA HIS A 495 -8.95 -13.58 -25.78
C HIS A 495 -9.30 -12.52 -26.83
N ASN A 496 -8.34 -12.12 -27.67
CA ASN A 496 -8.53 -11.12 -28.75
C ASN A 496 -9.10 -9.78 -28.25
N LYS A 497 -8.73 -9.38 -27.01
CA LYS A 497 -9.13 -8.10 -26.41
C LYS A 497 -8.01 -7.08 -26.50
N ASN A 498 -8.38 -5.78 -26.53
CA ASN A 498 -7.39 -4.71 -26.58
C ASN A 498 -6.55 -4.67 -25.29
N ASN A 499 -5.25 -4.80 -25.42
CA ASN A 499 -4.26 -4.78 -24.32
C ASN A 499 -3.22 -3.66 -24.45
N LYS A 500 -3.33 -2.79 -25.48
CA LYS A 500 -2.31 -1.77 -25.78
C LYS A 500 -2.08 -0.77 -24.65
N MET A 501 -3.12 -0.53 -23.82
CA MET A 501 -3.02 0.37 -22.66
C MET A 501 -2.01 -0.10 -21.61
N LEU A 502 -1.60 -1.38 -21.63
CA LEU A 502 -0.65 -1.94 -20.68
C LEU A 502 0.82 -1.79 -21.11
N TYR A 503 1.10 -1.46 -22.39
CA TYR A 503 2.47 -1.46 -22.91
C TYR A 503 3.34 -0.37 -22.27
N ILE A 504 2.81 0.86 -22.18
CA ILE A 504 3.53 1.97 -21.55
C ILE A 504 3.77 1.68 -20.06
N PRO A 505 2.78 1.26 -19.25
CA PRO A 505 3.00 0.84 -17.87
C PRO A 505 4.07 -0.24 -17.71
N ILE A 506 4.06 -1.29 -18.52
CA ILE A 506 5.06 -2.36 -18.46
C ILE A 506 6.47 -1.80 -18.68
N ILE A 507 6.67 -1.05 -19.76
CA ILE A 507 7.99 -0.52 -20.13
C ILE A 507 8.49 0.47 -19.07
N PHE A 508 7.65 1.44 -18.69
CA PHE A 508 8.02 2.49 -17.75
C PHE A 508 8.34 1.93 -16.36
N MET A 509 7.45 1.06 -15.82
CA MET A 509 7.67 0.48 -14.50
C MET A 509 8.88 -0.45 -14.47
N SER A 510 9.11 -1.22 -15.54
CA SER A 510 10.32 -2.03 -15.65
C SER A 510 11.58 -1.18 -15.61
N ALA A 511 11.63 -0.08 -16.39
CA ALA A 511 12.76 0.83 -16.40
C ALA A 511 12.97 1.49 -15.03
N ALA A 512 11.92 2.08 -14.44
CA ALA A 512 12.01 2.80 -13.18
C ALA A 512 12.48 1.89 -12.04
N THR A 513 11.89 0.69 -11.92
CA THR A 513 12.19 -0.23 -10.82
C THR A 513 13.57 -0.88 -10.95
N LEU A 514 13.95 -1.33 -12.16
CA LEU A 514 15.26 -1.94 -12.37
C LEU A 514 16.39 -0.92 -12.20
N VAL A 515 16.23 0.32 -12.68
CA VAL A 515 17.20 1.40 -12.47
C VAL A 515 17.32 1.74 -10.98
N SER A 516 16.22 1.80 -10.24
CA SER A 516 16.23 2.04 -8.80
C SER A 516 16.98 0.94 -8.03
N LEU A 517 16.69 -0.33 -8.35
CA LEU A 517 17.38 -1.47 -7.72
C LEU A 517 18.87 -1.50 -8.07
N PHE A 518 19.23 -1.13 -9.30
CA PHE A 518 20.63 -0.98 -9.70
C PHE A 518 21.35 0.10 -8.89
N PHE A 519 20.76 1.28 -8.69
CA PHE A 519 21.33 2.31 -7.83
C PHE A 519 21.43 1.87 -6.38
N SER A 520 20.42 1.18 -5.85
CA SER A 520 20.46 0.64 -4.49
C SER A 520 21.62 -0.37 -4.34
N PHE A 521 21.75 -1.31 -5.27
CA PHE A 521 22.86 -2.27 -5.31
C PHE A 521 24.23 -1.58 -5.38
N LYS A 522 24.37 -0.62 -6.30
CA LYS A 522 25.61 0.15 -6.47
C LYS A 522 25.98 0.90 -5.20
N ASN A 523 25.03 1.59 -4.56
CA ASN A 523 25.27 2.35 -3.34
C ASN A 523 25.68 1.44 -2.19
N ASN A 524 25.01 0.30 -2.01
CA ASN A 524 25.37 -0.70 -1.00
C ASN A 524 26.77 -1.27 -1.24
N MET A 525 27.12 -1.60 -2.49
CA MET A 525 28.46 -2.10 -2.85
C MET A 525 29.54 -1.05 -2.62
N THR A 526 29.28 0.21 -3.01
CA THR A 526 30.22 1.32 -2.77
C THR A 526 30.46 1.52 -1.28
N ALA A 527 29.42 1.47 -0.46
CA ALA A 527 29.52 1.58 0.99
C ALA A 527 30.31 0.40 1.61
N LEU A 528 30.07 -0.83 1.14
CA LEU A 528 30.80 -2.03 1.62
C LEU A 528 32.28 -1.99 1.23
N LEU A 529 32.61 -1.54 0.03
CA LEU A 529 34.00 -1.46 -0.46
C LEU A 529 34.76 -0.26 0.10
N GLY A 530 34.06 0.83 0.47
CA GLY A 530 34.66 2.03 1.04
C GLY A 530 35.20 1.87 2.46
N GLY A 531 34.80 0.83 3.15
CA GLY A 531 35.21 0.55 4.54
C GLY A 531 34.61 1.51 5.57
N GLY A 532 34.93 1.30 6.85
CA GLY A 532 34.49 2.20 7.95
C GLY A 532 33.04 2.02 8.41
N LEU A 533 32.32 1.03 7.87
CA LEU A 533 30.96 0.68 8.33
C LEU A 533 31.03 -0.11 9.64
N ASP A 534 30.07 0.14 10.53
CA ASP A 534 29.82 -0.74 11.68
C ASP A 534 29.24 -2.10 11.23
N GLY A 535 29.31 -3.11 12.11
CA GLY A 535 28.84 -4.45 11.78
C GLY A 535 27.35 -4.51 11.39
N ALA A 536 26.52 -3.63 11.96
CA ALA A 536 25.10 -3.56 11.65
C ALA A 536 24.85 -2.99 10.24
N ALA A 537 25.60 -1.98 9.83
CA ALA A 537 25.54 -1.42 8.47
C ALA A 537 26.07 -2.41 7.43
N VAL A 538 27.17 -3.13 7.71
CA VAL A 538 27.67 -4.20 6.84
C VAL A 538 26.61 -5.27 6.65
N PHE A 539 26.06 -5.80 7.74
CA PHE A 539 24.99 -6.82 7.69
C PHE A 539 23.81 -6.35 6.84
N THR A 540 23.38 -5.11 7.01
CA THR A 540 22.25 -4.55 6.28
C THR A 540 22.51 -4.43 4.78
N ASN A 541 23.64 -3.86 4.38
CA ASN A 541 23.99 -3.69 2.97
C ASN A 541 24.15 -5.04 2.26
N VAL A 542 24.73 -6.03 2.96
CA VAL A 542 24.81 -7.41 2.44
C VAL A 542 23.42 -8.02 2.30
N LEU A 543 22.57 -7.92 3.32
CA LEU A 543 21.20 -8.47 3.30
C LEU A 543 20.37 -7.86 2.16
N GLN A 544 20.43 -6.54 1.99
CA GLN A 544 19.74 -5.87 0.89
C GLN A 544 20.23 -6.39 -0.47
N ASN A 545 21.54 -6.54 -0.68
CA ASN A 545 22.07 -7.03 -1.94
C ASN A 545 21.72 -8.50 -2.20
N VAL A 546 21.68 -9.34 -1.14
CA VAL A 546 21.22 -10.73 -1.22
C VAL A 546 19.74 -10.82 -1.64
N ILE A 547 18.93 -9.84 -1.32
CA ILE A 547 17.52 -9.75 -1.74
C ILE A 547 17.41 -9.14 -3.15
N ILE A 548 18.14 -8.07 -3.46
CA ILE A 548 18.08 -7.35 -4.74
C ILE A 548 18.46 -8.27 -5.91
N VAL A 549 19.56 -9.02 -5.79
CA VAL A 549 20.10 -9.81 -6.90
C VAL A 549 19.11 -10.87 -7.39
N PRO A 550 18.54 -11.75 -6.53
CA PRO A 550 17.52 -12.69 -6.97
C PRO A 550 16.28 -12.03 -7.55
N ILE A 551 15.78 -10.96 -6.91
CA ILE A 551 14.59 -10.23 -7.37
C ILE A 551 14.80 -9.67 -8.77
N VAL A 552 15.95 -9.04 -9.07
CA VAL A 552 16.26 -8.50 -10.40
C VAL A 552 16.36 -9.62 -11.43
N ILE A 553 17.03 -10.73 -11.11
CA ILE A 553 17.13 -11.89 -12.01
C ILE A 553 15.75 -12.46 -12.33
N LEU A 554 14.92 -12.68 -11.30
CA LEU A 554 13.57 -13.20 -11.43
C LEU A 554 12.71 -12.27 -12.30
N ALA A 555 12.77 -10.97 -12.06
CA ALA A 555 12.02 -9.99 -12.82
C ALA A 555 12.44 -9.93 -14.30
N ILE A 556 13.76 -9.97 -14.60
CA ILE A 556 14.24 -9.98 -15.98
C ILE A 556 13.76 -11.24 -16.72
N ILE A 557 13.81 -12.40 -16.08
CA ILE A 557 13.34 -13.64 -16.70
C ILE A 557 11.83 -13.54 -16.99
N LEU A 558 11.04 -13.07 -16.01
CA LEU A 558 9.59 -12.87 -16.17
C LEU A 558 9.26 -11.88 -17.29
N LEU A 559 10.02 -10.78 -17.38
CA LEU A 559 9.88 -9.81 -18.48
C LEU A 559 10.17 -10.42 -19.84
N ILE A 560 11.22 -11.22 -19.96
CA ILE A 560 11.59 -11.89 -21.22
C ILE A 560 10.49 -12.91 -21.60
N ASP A 561 10.10 -13.79 -20.67
CA ASP A 561 9.14 -14.85 -20.96
C ASP A 561 7.74 -14.25 -21.22
N GLY A 562 7.26 -13.34 -20.39
CA GLY A 562 5.97 -12.63 -20.61
C GLY A 562 5.99 -11.76 -21.86
N GLY A 563 7.10 -11.08 -22.13
CA GLY A 563 7.28 -10.25 -23.33
C GLY A 563 7.22 -11.08 -24.62
N LYS A 564 7.81 -12.27 -24.65
CA LYS A 564 7.70 -13.19 -25.80
C LYS A 564 6.24 -13.56 -26.09
N VAL A 565 5.43 -13.80 -25.07
CA VAL A 565 4.01 -14.11 -25.24
C VAL A 565 3.24 -12.86 -25.65
N LEU A 566 3.50 -11.72 -25.01
CA LEU A 566 2.74 -10.48 -25.23
C LEU A 566 3.01 -9.86 -26.61
N TRP A 567 4.28 -9.78 -27.02
CA TRP A 567 4.72 -9.13 -28.28
C TRP A 567 5.14 -10.12 -29.37
N GLY A 568 5.29 -11.40 -29.06
CA GLY A 568 5.56 -12.42 -30.06
C GLY A 568 4.46 -12.49 -31.12
N LYS A 569 4.84 -12.77 -32.36
CA LYS A 569 3.86 -13.14 -33.39
C LYS A 569 3.19 -14.43 -32.93
N ASP A 570 1.86 -14.53 -33.09
CA ASP A 570 1.13 -15.73 -32.73
C ASP A 570 1.80 -16.93 -33.42
N GLY A 571 2.57 -17.67 -32.59
CA GLY A 571 3.24 -18.87 -33.07
C GLY A 571 2.19 -19.92 -33.40
N LYS A 572 2.22 -20.40 -34.63
CA LYS A 572 1.59 -21.65 -35.05
C LYS A 572 2.03 -22.80 -34.17
#